data_fdd64f11bed324804ca69ee467e768ae
#
_entry.id   fdd64f11bed324804ca69ee467e768ae
#
_cell.length_a   1.000
_cell.length_b   1.000
_cell.length_c   1.000
_cell.angle_alpha   90.00
_cell.angle_beta   90.00
_cell.angle_gamma   90.00
#
_symmetry.space_group_name_H-M   'P 1'
#
loop_
_entity.id
_entity.type
_entity.pdbx_description
1 polymer ?
#
loop_
_entity_poly.entity_id
_entity_poly.type
_entity_poly.pdbx_seq_one_letter_code
_entity_poly.pdbx_strand_id
1 'polypeptide(L)'
;MNIFAQKAYCADRWKNAVRISITDDEVETIETNSTAAAGDILVDTLLPALSNLHSHSFQRAMAGMTEYRAKGRESFWTWRALMYEFVDRLTPEHVTAFAAQTFLEMQKAGYAAVGEFHYIHNQNRGVRYDNPAELSLRIMQAAQQTGIGLTHLPVLYARGGVDDRPLEGGQLRFSNTVETFNEIVENSNAALSNLPNDARLGIAPHSLRACSHSDLNDVLQSHPKGPIHIHIAEQLQEVSDVQNTYGTTPVDWLLNNADVNSRWCLIHATHLSLNETTASAKSGAVAGLCPITEANLGDGVFNGPDFLKANGLFGVGSDSNVNISLTEELRTLEYSQRLRDMERNVMVNGSGSTGETIYLGAAKGGAQALDRNSGRIAQGMLADLVAIDSTDPSLCALREDQLLDGLVFAAKDSLVTDVWCAGRHQVQSGRHVAEETISTAYRSALSELLA
;
A
#
# COMPACT_ATOMS: atom_id res chain seq x y z
N MET A 1 -22.47 -9.42 -13.12
CA MET A 1 -21.75 -10.65 -12.80
C MET A 1 -22.23 -11.19 -11.46
N ASN A 2 -22.28 -12.53 -11.31
CA ASN A 2 -22.71 -13.12 -10.03
C ASN A 2 -21.64 -14.07 -9.50
N ILE A 3 -21.46 -14.06 -8.17
CA ILE A 3 -20.54 -14.95 -7.44
C ILE A 3 -21.38 -15.71 -6.42
N PHE A 4 -21.19 -17.02 -6.33
CA PHE A 4 -21.71 -17.84 -5.25
C PHE A 4 -20.57 -18.36 -4.39
N ALA A 5 -20.55 -17.99 -3.12
CA ALA A 5 -19.59 -18.43 -2.13
C ALA A 5 -20.21 -19.38 -1.12
N GLN A 6 -19.50 -20.48 -0.79
CA GLN A 6 -19.96 -21.40 0.27
C GLN A 6 -19.98 -20.65 1.62
N LYS A 7 -18.98 -19.78 1.84
CA LYS A 7 -18.88 -18.88 2.99
C LYS A 7 -18.46 -17.50 2.53
N ALA A 8 -18.90 -16.45 3.21
CA ALA A 8 -18.43 -15.09 2.98
C ALA A 8 -18.40 -14.28 4.28
N TYR A 9 -17.39 -13.43 4.42
CA TYR A 9 -17.39 -12.41 5.45
C TYR A 9 -18.03 -11.13 4.89
N CYS A 10 -19.31 -10.96 5.12
CA CYS A 10 -20.07 -9.83 4.58
C CYS A 10 -20.99 -9.22 5.63
N ALA A 11 -21.23 -7.91 5.52
CA ALA A 11 -21.99 -7.14 6.50
C ALA A 11 -21.48 -7.39 7.96
N ASP A 12 -20.14 -7.37 8.10
CA ASP A 12 -19.38 -7.49 9.37
C ASP A 12 -19.59 -8.82 10.12
N ARG A 13 -19.87 -9.91 9.42
CA ARG A 13 -20.00 -11.26 9.98
C ARG A 13 -19.90 -12.36 8.92
N TRP A 14 -19.62 -13.55 9.38
CA TRP A 14 -19.64 -14.76 8.56
C TRP A 14 -21.07 -15.13 8.14
N LYS A 15 -21.22 -15.54 6.90
CA LYS A 15 -22.46 -16.01 6.29
C LYS A 15 -22.18 -17.22 5.43
N ASN A 16 -23.14 -18.13 5.35
CA ASN A 16 -23.09 -19.34 4.53
C ASN A 16 -23.98 -19.21 3.30
N ALA A 17 -23.58 -19.91 2.24
CA ALA A 17 -24.33 -19.99 0.98
C ALA A 17 -24.73 -18.58 0.48
N VAL A 18 -23.72 -17.76 0.19
CA VAL A 18 -23.90 -16.35 -0.15
C VAL A 18 -23.81 -16.15 -1.66
N ARG A 19 -24.84 -15.56 -2.25
CA ARG A 19 -24.83 -15.11 -3.63
C ARG A 19 -24.71 -13.61 -3.69
N ILE A 20 -23.71 -13.11 -4.43
CA ILE A 20 -23.44 -11.69 -4.60
C ILE A 20 -23.63 -11.33 -6.07
N SER A 21 -24.46 -10.33 -6.33
CA SER A 21 -24.58 -9.72 -7.67
C SER A 21 -23.73 -8.46 -7.72
N ILE A 22 -22.98 -8.31 -8.80
CA ILE A 22 -22.11 -7.15 -9.06
C ILE A 22 -22.60 -6.51 -10.37
N THR A 23 -22.91 -5.22 -10.30
CA THR A 23 -23.28 -4.39 -11.45
C THR A 23 -22.31 -3.22 -11.52
N ASP A 24 -21.78 -2.95 -12.70
CA ASP A 24 -20.69 -2.03 -12.93
C ASP A 24 -19.50 -2.38 -12.03
N ASP A 25 -19.15 -1.51 -11.11
CA ASP A 25 -17.99 -1.66 -10.22
C ASP A 25 -18.39 -2.06 -8.78
N GLU A 26 -19.71 -2.17 -8.47
CA GLU A 26 -20.23 -2.24 -7.11
C GLU A 26 -21.01 -3.52 -6.82
N VAL A 27 -21.03 -3.88 -5.54
CA VAL A 27 -21.90 -4.92 -4.99
C VAL A 27 -23.36 -4.41 -5.02
N GLU A 28 -24.17 -4.99 -5.88
CA GLU A 28 -25.58 -4.62 -6.02
C GLU A 28 -26.48 -5.31 -4.99
N THR A 29 -26.35 -6.66 -4.84
CA THR A 29 -27.14 -7.44 -3.88
C THR A 29 -26.30 -8.48 -3.16
N ILE A 30 -26.72 -8.83 -1.94
CA ILE A 30 -26.15 -9.91 -1.14
C ILE A 30 -27.30 -10.78 -0.64
N GLU A 31 -27.39 -12.00 -1.14
CA GLU A 31 -28.38 -13.01 -0.73
C GLU A 31 -27.69 -14.08 0.11
N THR A 32 -28.19 -14.36 1.31
CA THR A 32 -27.66 -15.39 2.21
C THR A 32 -28.58 -16.60 2.25
N ASN A 33 -28.04 -17.78 2.59
CA ASN A 33 -28.76 -19.07 2.52
C ASN A 33 -29.38 -19.30 1.12
N SER A 34 -28.69 -18.83 0.08
CA SER A 34 -29.08 -18.93 -1.32
C SER A 34 -28.57 -20.26 -1.91
N THR A 35 -28.86 -20.49 -3.17
CA THR A 35 -28.31 -21.62 -3.96
C THR A 35 -27.61 -21.06 -5.17
N ALA A 36 -26.55 -21.76 -5.60
CA ALA A 36 -25.86 -21.40 -6.82
C ALA A 36 -26.81 -21.49 -8.03
N ALA A 37 -26.76 -20.51 -8.90
CA ALA A 37 -27.49 -20.50 -10.16
C ALA A 37 -26.57 -20.78 -11.35
N ALA A 38 -27.14 -21.16 -12.48
CA ALA A 38 -26.37 -21.34 -13.69
C ALA A 38 -25.69 -20.03 -14.12
N GLY A 39 -24.38 -20.07 -14.33
CA GLY A 39 -23.57 -18.91 -14.70
C GLY A 39 -22.97 -18.14 -13.53
N ASP A 40 -23.23 -18.54 -12.29
CA ASP A 40 -22.51 -18.00 -11.13
C ASP A 40 -21.05 -18.48 -11.12
N ILE A 41 -20.14 -17.60 -10.75
CA ILE A 41 -18.74 -17.98 -10.42
C ILE A 41 -18.77 -18.60 -9.02
N LEU A 42 -18.30 -19.85 -8.94
CA LEU A 42 -18.36 -20.63 -7.70
C LEU A 42 -17.02 -20.49 -6.96
N VAL A 43 -17.07 -20.06 -5.70
CA VAL A 43 -15.90 -19.95 -4.82
C VAL A 43 -16.19 -20.58 -3.46
N ASP A 44 -15.13 -20.95 -2.76
CA ASP A 44 -15.27 -21.54 -1.43
C ASP A 44 -15.50 -20.46 -0.38
N THR A 45 -14.50 -19.65 -0.06
CA THR A 45 -14.60 -18.59 0.97
C THR A 45 -14.30 -17.23 0.36
N LEU A 46 -15.21 -16.27 0.54
CA LEU A 46 -15.11 -14.91 -0.01
C LEU A 46 -14.90 -13.89 1.12
N LEU A 47 -13.90 -13.04 0.93
CA LEU A 47 -13.48 -11.99 1.86
C LEU A 47 -13.43 -10.62 1.16
N PRO A 48 -13.50 -9.50 1.90
CA PRO A 48 -13.11 -8.22 1.32
C PRO A 48 -11.62 -8.25 0.98
N ALA A 49 -11.26 -7.89 -0.25
CA ALA A 49 -9.87 -7.75 -0.63
C ALA A 49 -9.24 -6.53 0.06
N LEU A 50 -7.95 -6.63 0.37
CA LEU A 50 -7.22 -5.51 0.94
C LEU A 50 -6.75 -4.53 -0.15
N SER A 51 -6.49 -3.31 0.26
CA SER A 51 -5.72 -2.34 -0.51
C SER A 51 -4.27 -2.35 -0.02
N ASN A 52 -3.30 -2.48 -0.93
CA ASN A 52 -1.89 -2.21 -0.66
C ASN A 52 -1.70 -0.70 -0.61
N LEU A 53 -1.67 -0.12 0.60
CA LEU A 53 -1.78 1.33 0.74
C LEU A 53 -0.50 2.11 0.38
N HIS A 54 0.64 1.42 0.23
CA HIS A 54 1.92 2.07 -0.04
C HIS A 54 2.86 1.17 -0.85
N SER A 55 3.35 1.69 -1.96
CA SER A 55 4.25 0.98 -2.88
C SER A 55 5.14 1.95 -3.63
N HIS A 56 6.36 1.51 -3.87
CA HIS A 56 7.32 2.06 -4.83
C HIS A 56 7.61 0.96 -5.86
N SER A 57 6.73 0.80 -6.85
CA SER A 57 6.72 -0.37 -7.73
C SER A 57 8.04 -0.63 -8.47
N PHE A 58 8.81 0.40 -8.80
CA PHE A 58 10.09 0.25 -9.46
C PHE A 58 11.13 -0.51 -8.62
N GLN A 59 11.03 -0.45 -7.28
CA GLN A 59 11.98 -1.11 -6.38
C GLN A 59 11.87 -2.64 -6.42
N ARG A 60 10.73 -3.20 -6.90
CA ARG A 60 10.57 -4.64 -7.11
C ARG A 60 11.69 -5.24 -7.94
N ALA A 61 12.20 -4.50 -8.91
CA ALA A 61 13.24 -4.98 -9.81
C ALA A 61 14.62 -5.14 -9.13
N MET A 62 14.82 -4.54 -7.95
CA MET A 62 16.05 -4.72 -7.16
C MET A 62 15.89 -5.68 -5.96
N ALA A 63 14.74 -6.33 -5.82
CA ALA A 63 14.46 -7.23 -4.72
C ALA A 63 15.49 -8.36 -4.61
N GLY A 64 16.05 -8.58 -3.41
CA GLY A 64 17.08 -9.56 -3.14
C GLY A 64 18.50 -9.17 -3.56
N MET A 65 18.70 -8.03 -4.24
CA MET A 65 20.03 -7.57 -4.66
C MET A 65 20.78 -6.82 -3.57
N THR A 66 20.12 -6.47 -2.48
CA THR A 66 20.65 -5.64 -1.39
C THR A 66 20.98 -6.43 -0.12
N GLU A 67 20.83 -7.76 -0.14
CA GLU A 67 21.00 -8.61 1.04
C GLU A 67 22.45 -9.04 1.29
N TYR A 68 23.41 -8.43 0.60
CA TYR A 68 24.82 -8.72 0.77
C TYR A 68 25.48 -7.75 1.75
N ARG A 69 25.94 -8.25 2.90
CA ARG A 69 26.62 -7.43 3.91
C ARG A 69 28.05 -7.08 3.47
N ALA A 70 28.30 -5.79 3.26
CA ALA A 70 29.63 -5.24 3.05
C ALA A 70 30.39 -5.10 4.40
N LYS A 71 31.58 -4.46 4.39
CA LYS A 71 32.31 -4.14 5.62
C LYS A 71 31.59 -2.97 6.34
N GLY A 72 31.13 -3.22 7.55
CA GLY A 72 30.50 -2.21 8.38
C GLY A 72 29.08 -2.58 8.83
N ARG A 73 28.35 -1.58 9.31
CA ARG A 73 26.95 -1.70 9.68
C ARG A 73 26.08 -1.30 8.48
N GLU A 74 25.29 -2.24 8.00
CA GLU A 74 24.26 -1.96 6.98
C GLU A 74 23.05 -1.31 7.64
N SER A 75 22.35 -0.44 6.89
CA SER A 75 21.17 0.30 7.33
C SER A 75 20.37 0.80 6.12
N PHE A 76 19.23 1.38 6.35
CA PHE A 76 18.47 2.15 5.36
C PHE A 76 19.36 3.05 4.47
N TRP A 77 20.36 3.70 5.03
CA TRP A 77 21.22 4.65 4.30
C TRP A 77 22.15 3.98 3.28
N THR A 78 22.66 2.78 3.59
CA THR A 78 23.48 2.00 2.65
C THR A 78 22.61 1.41 1.54
N TRP A 79 21.43 0.89 1.89
CA TRP A 79 20.42 0.43 0.94
C TRP A 79 19.99 1.56 -0.02
N ARG A 80 19.72 2.76 0.49
CA ARG A 80 19.34 3.93 -0.31
C ARG A 80 20.39 4.32 -1.35
N ALA A 81 21.66 4.19 -1.05
CA ALA A 81 22.74 4.47 -2.00
C ALA A 81 22.70 3.52 -3.21
N LEU A 82 22.50 2.20 -2.96
CA LEU A 82 22.32 1.21 -4.02
C LEU A 82 21.06 1.47 -4.85
N MET A 83 19.97 1.85 -4.21
CA MET A 83 18.74 2.21 -4.89
C MET A 83 18.94 3.39 -5.85
N TYR A 84 19.74 4.40 -5.49
CA TYR A 84 20.03 5.52 -6.39
C TYR A 84 20.78 5.09 -7.65
N GLU A 85 21.77 4.21 -7.54
CA GLU A 85 22.50 3.67 -8.69
C GLU A 85 21.56 2.92 -9.65
N PHE A 86 20.61 2.18 -9.08
CA PHE A 86 19.59 1.46 -9.84
C PHE A 86 18.63 2.43 -10.56
N VAL A 87 18.10 3.42 -9.84
CA VAL A 87 17.15 4.41 -10.37
C VAL A 87 17.73 5.21 -11.55
N ASP A 88 19.03 5.52 -11.52
CA ASP A 88 19.68 6.28 -12.59
C ASP A 88 19.64 5.59 -13.95
N ARG A 89 19.42 4.27 -13.99
CA ARG A 89 19.36 3.46 -15.21
C ARG A 89 17.95 3.27 -15.76
N LEU A 90 16.91 3.64 -15.00
CA LEU A 90 15.51 3.38 -15.35
C LEU A 90 15.05 4.24 -16.54
N THR A 91 14.41 3.60 -17.52
CA THR A 91 13.66 4.23 -18.62
C THR A 91 12.16 4.21 -18.33
N PRO A 92 11.34 4.99 -19.07
CA PRO A 92 9.88 4.91 -18.96
C PRO A 92 9.32 3.51 -19.20
N GLU A 93 9.89 2.76 -20.13
CA GLU A 93 9.50 1.38 -20.46
C GLU A 93 9.78 0.43 -19.28
N HIS A 94 10.94 0.60 -18.61
CA HIS A 94 11.28 -0.12 -17.39
C HIS A 94 10.25 0.15 -16.29
N VAL A 95 9.86 1.41 -16.06
CA VAL A 95 8.86 1.79 -15.06
C VAL A 95 7.54 1.09 -15.32
N THR A 96 7.05 1.07 -16.58
CA THR A 96 5.81 0.35 -16.93
C THR A 96 5.93 -1.15 -16.63
N ALA A 97 7.01 -1.79 -17.08
CA ALA A 97 7.18 -3.24 -16.94
C ALA A 97 7.29 -3.66 -15.47
N PHE A 98 8.03 -2.89 -14.67
CA PHE A 98 8.22 -3.19 -13.25
C PHE A 98 6.96 -2.94 -12.45
N ALA A 99 6.24 -1.83 -12.70
CA ALA A 99 4.98 -1.56 -12.06
C ALA A 99 3.91 -2.62 -12.41
N ALA A 100 3.80 -3.02 -13.67
CA ALA A 100 2.83 -4.05 -14.07
C ALA A 100 3.10 -5.39 -13.38
N GLN A 101 4.36 -5.83 -13.27
CA GLN A 101 4.70 -7.06 -12.55
C GLN A 101 4.39 -6.94 -11.04
N THR A 102 4.73 -5.82 -10.43
CA THR A 102 4.45 -5.53 -9.02
C THR A 102 2.96 -5.59 -8.73
N PHE A 103 2.14 -4.94 -9.55
CA PHE A 103 0.69 -4.91 -9.40
C PHE A 103 0.05 -6.29 -9.61
N LEU A 104 0.55 -7.05 -10.58
CA LEU A 104 0.16 -8.45 -10.79
C LEU A 104 0.44 -9.32 -9.56
N GLU A 105 1.63 -9.20 -8.96
CA GLU A 105 2.00 -9.94 -7.75
C GLU A 105 1.13 -9.54 -6.56
N MET A 106 0.80 -8.25 -6.40
CA MET A 106 -0.14 -7.78 -5.39
C MET A 106 -1.52 -8.43 -5.55
N GLN A 107 -2.05 -8.47 -6.77
CA GLN A 107 -3.34 -9.10 -7.03
C GLN A 107 -3.29 -10.60 -6.71
N LYS A 108 -2.23 -11.31 -7.08
CA LYS A 108 -2.06 -12.74 -6.73
C LYS A 108 -1.92 -12.97 -5.22
N ALA A 109 -1.45 -11.99 -4.47
CA ALA A 109 -1.39 -12.03 -3.00
C ALA A 109 -2.73 -11.66 -2.32
N GLY A 110 -3.76 -11.20 -3.07
CA GLY A 110 -5.08 -10.87 -2.54
C GLY A 110 -5.38 -9.38 -2.37
N TYR A 111 -4.55 -8.50 -2.91
CA TYR A 111 -4.83 -7.07 -2.96
C TYR A 111 -5.66 -6.71 -4.21
N ALA A 112 -6.68 -5.89 -4.05
CA ALA A 112 -7.50 -5.39 -5.16
C ALA A 112 -7.10 -3.98 -5.63
N ALA A 113 -6.37 -3.24 -4.82
CA ALA A 113 -5.95 -1.88 -5.11
C ALA A 113 -4.56 -1.58 -4.57
N VAL A 114 -3.93 -0.53 -5.12
CA VAL A 114 -2.62 -0.04 -4.71
C VAL A 114 -2.60 1.48 -4.59
N GLY A 115 -1.94 1.99 -3.54
CA GLY A 115 -1.47 3.35 -3.41
C GLY A 115 -0.03 3.43 -3.90
N GLU A 116 0.17 3.88 -5.13
CA GLU A 116 1.52 4.01 -5.69
C GLU A 116 2.10 5.37 -5.37
N PHE A 117 3.03 5.38 -4.42
CA PHE A 117 3.79 6.56 -3.97
C PHE A 117 4.93 6.83 -4.95
N HIS A 118 4.62 7.60 -6.00
CA HIS A 118 5.46 7.73 -7.17
C HIS A 118 6.36 8.96 -7.12
N TYR A 119 7.65 8.77 -6.92
CA TYR A 119 8.62 9.86 -6.78
C TYR A 119 9.69 9.97 -7.88
N ILE A 120 9.68 9.11 -8.91
CA ILE A 120 10.57 9.28 -10.06
C ILE A 120 9.88 10.18 -11.10
N HIS A 121 10.38 11.40 -11.29
CA HIS A 121 9.76 12.37 -12.20
C HIS A 121 10.63 12.73 -13.39
N ASN A 122 11.95 12.74 -13.19
CA ASN A 122 12.90 13.24 -14.19
C ASN A 122 13.68 12.09 -14.84
N GLN A 123 14.35 12.41 -15.94
CA GLN A 123 15.40 11.61 -16.53
C GLN A 123 16.65 11.66 -15.64
N ASN A 124 17.67 10.86 -15.97
CA ASN A 124 18.95 10.88 -15.30
C ASN A 124 19.49 12.33 -15.15
N ARG A 125 20.13 12.60 -14.02
CA ARG A 125 20.68 13.92 -13.63
C ARG A 125 19.63 15.03 -13.52
N GLY A 126 18.35 14.70 -13.31
CA GLY A 126 17.29 15.68 -13.11
C GLY A 126 16.82 16.39 -14.38
N VAL A 127 17.15 15.87 -15.56
CA VAL A 127 16.65 16.41 -16.82
C VAL A 127 15.14 16.13 -16.93
N ARG A 128 14.34 17.16 -17.14
CA ARG A 128 12.88 17.01 -17.26
C ARG A 128 12.49 16.29 -18.55
N TYR A 129 11.39 15.54 -18.49
CA TYR A 129 10.67 15.11 -19.68
C TYR A 129 9.87 16.29 -20.28
N ASP A 130 9.55 16.23 -21.58
CA ASP A 130 8.68 17.21 -22.23
C ASP A 130 7.30 17.27 -21.53
N ASN A 131 6.74 16.10 -21.15
CA ASN A 131 5.62 16.01 -20.23
C ASN A 131 6.16 15.70 -18.84
N PRO A 132 6.01 16.58 -17.83
CA PRO A 132 6.53 16.33 -16.49
C PRO A 132 5.85 15.14 -15.79
N ALA A 133 4.67 14.70 -16.26
CA ALA A 133 3.95 13.52 -15.76
C ALA A 133 4.31 12.23 -16.52
N GLU A 134 5.32 12.21 -17.40
CA GLU A 134 5.66 11.03 -18.24
C GLU A 134 5.70 9.74 -17.43
N LEU A 135 6.42 9.71 -16.31
CA LEU A 135 6.56 8.50 -15.52
C LEU A 135 5.30 8.17 -14.69
N SER A 136 4.51 9.17 -14.33
CA SER A 136 3.15 8.97 -13.76
C SER A 136 2.23 8.26 -14.76
N LEU A 137 2.29 8.65 -16.04
CA LEU A 137 1.51 7.99 -17.10
C LEU A 137 1.94 6.53 -17.29
N ARG A 138 3.23 6.20 -17.07
CA ARG A 138 3.73 4.83 -17.11
C ARG A 138 3.16 3.95 -16.01
N ILE A 139 3.00 4.50 -14.79
CA ILE A 139 2.30 3.82 -13.69
C ILE A 139 0.83 3.59 -14.04
N MET A 140 0.15 4.59 -14.59
CA MET A 140 -1.24 4.45 -15.04
C MET A 140 -1.39 3.40 -16.15
N GLN A 141 -0.45 3.33 -17.08
CA GLN A 141 -0.40 2.29 -18.10
C GLN A 141 -0.27 0.89 -17.48
N ALA A 142 0.58 0.73 -16.47
CA ALA A 142 0.71 -0.54 -15.74
C ALA A 142 -0.59 -0.93 -15.02
N ALA A 143 -1.27 0.04 -14.39
CA ALA A 143 -2.57 -0.20 -13.76
C ALA A 143 -3.65 -0.61 -14.78
N GLN A 144 -3.64 -0.01 -15.97
CA GLN A 144 -4.54 -0.39 -17.06
C GLN A 144 -4.27 -1.82 -17.55
N GLN A 145 -3.00 -2.22 -17.67
CA GLN A 145 -2.61 -3.57 -18.10
C GLN A 145 -3.02 -4.66 -17.10
N THR A 146 -2.95 -4.36 -15.81
CA THR A 146 -3.25 -5.31 -14.74
C THR A 146 -4.70 -5.24 -14.27
N GLY A 147 -5.40 -4.14 -14.53
CA GLY A 147 -6.76 -3.91 -14.03
C GLY A 147 -6.84 -3.73 -12.52
N ILE A 148 -5.73 -3.50 -11.80
CA ILE A 148 -5.72 -3.18 -10.37
C ILE A 148 -6.39 -1.82 -10.11
N GLY A 149 -7.05 -1.66 -8.97
CA GLY A 149 -7.50 -0.34 -8.52
C GLY A 149 -6.29 0.55 -8.18
N LEU A 150 -6.19 1.72 -8.79
CA LEU A 150 -5.05 2.62 -8.59
C LEU A 150 -5.47 3.88 -7.81
N THR A 151 -4.78 4.17 -6.72
CA THR A 151 -4.67 5.51 -6.17
C THR A 151 -3.27 6.02 -6.47
N HIS A 152 -3.16 6.89 -7.48
CA HIS A 152 -1.87 7.47 -7.88
C HIS A 152 -1.50 8.62 -6.94
N LEU A 153 -0.28 8.61 -6.44
CA LEU A 153 0.24 9.56 -5.44
C LEU A 153 1.54 10.18 -5.95
N PRO A 154 1.47 11.20 -6.83
CA PRO A 154 2.65 11.96 -7.21
C PRO A 154 3.32 12.57 -5.98
N VAL A 155 4.65 12.58 -5.97
CA VAL A 155 5.44 13.00 -4.80
C VAL A 155 6.06 14.36 -5.00
N LEU A 156 5.89 15.25 -4.03
CA LEU A 156 6.71 16.45 -3.91
C LEU A 156 8.04 16.09 -3.24
N TYR A 157 9.17 16.42 -3.89
CA TYR A 157 10.52 16.20 -3.40
C TYR A 157 11.40 17.41 -3.73
N ALA A 158 11.44 18.42 -2.85
CA ALA A 158 11.99 19.73 -3.14
C ALA A 158 13.39 19.99 -2.54
N ARG A 159 13.80 19.23 -1.49
CA ARG A 159 15.07 19.45 -0.80
C ARG A 159 15.74 18.14 -0.33
N GLY A 160 17.05 18.20 -0.06
CA GLY A 160 17.88 17.03 0.28
C GLY A 160 17.90 16.65 1.77
N GLY A 161 17.34 17.48 2.66
CA GLY A 161 17.30 17.24 4.08
C GLY A 161 16.53 18.32 4.84
N VAL A 162 16.26 18.08 6.14
CA VAL A 162 15.52 19.01 7.02
C VAL A 162 16.21 20.38 7.13
N ASP A 163 17.52 20.42 6.92
CA ASP A 163 18.37 21.60 6.95
C ASP A 163 18.41 22.40 5.64
N ASP A 164 17.44 22.18 4.76
CA ASP A 164 17.29 22.84 3.45
C ASP A 164 18.49 22.63 2.48
N ARG A 165 19.29 21.58 2.69
CA ARG A 165 20.38 21.28 1.76
C ARG A 165 19.83 20.94 0.37
N PRO A 166 20.59 21.28 -0.70
CA PRO A 166 20.17 20.99 -2.07
C PRO A 166 20.07 19.47 -2.33
N LEU A 167 19.31 19.12 -3.36
CA LEU A 167 19.22 17.75 -3.88
C LEU A 167 20.52 17.40 -4.63
N GLU A 168 21.04 16.20 -4.41
CA GLU A 168 22.29 15.74 -5.03
C GLU A 168 22.14 14.28 -5.54
N GLY A 169 22.95 13.92 -6.53
CA GLY A 169 23.06 12.56 -7.06
C GLY A 169 21.70 12.02 -7.53
N GLY A 170 21.36 10.80 -7.09
CA GLY A 170 20.12 10.12 -7.47
C GLY A 170 18.84 10.85 -7.03
N GLN A 171 18.91 11.74 -6.04
CA GLN A 171 17.76 12.57 -5.64
C GLN A 171 17.26 13.47 -6.77
N LEU A 172 18.13 13.83 -7.73
CA LEU A 172 17.75 14.68 -8.87
C LEU A 172 16.67 14.01 -9.75
N ARG A 173 16.58 12.69 -9.76
CA ARG A 173 15.50 11.95 -10.44
C ARG A 173 14.11 12.23 -9.83
N PHE A 174 14.07 12.65 -8.58
CA PHE A 174 12.85 12.89 -7.80
C PHE A 174 12.49 14.37 -7.74
N SER A 175 13.46 15.24 -8.07
CA SER A 175 13.38 16.68 -7.84
C SER A 175 12.20 17.34 -8.57
N ASN A 176 11.45 18.14 -7.83
CA ASN A 176 10.47 19.06 -8.36
C ASN A 176 10.31 20.27 -7.43
N THR A 177 9.76 21.36 -7.97
CA THR A 177 9.26 22.49 -7.19
C THR A 177 7.75 22.33 -7.01
N VAL A 178 7.13 23.14 -6.16
CA VAL A 178 5.65 23.15 -6.00
C VAL A 178 4.95 23.40 -7.33
N GLU A 179 5.48 24.29 -8.19
CA GLU A 179 4.92 24.60 -9.50
C GLU A 179 4.97 23.37 -10.42
N THR A 180 6.15 22.72 -10.54
CA THR A 180 6.28 21.50 -11.35
C THR A 180 5.49 20.33 -10.79
N PHE A 181 5.41 20.22 -9.48
CA PHE A 181 4.57 19.22 -8.82
C PHE A 181 3.09 19.41 -9.19
N ASN A 182 2.58 20.65 -9.15
CA ASN A 182 1.22 20.95 -9.57
C ASN A 182 0.98 20.59 -11.05
N GLU A 183 1.93 20.86 -11.96
CA GLU A 183 1.86 20.41 -13.35
C GLU A 183 1.78 18.89 -13.48
N ILE A 184 2.55 18.14 -12.68
CA ILE A 184 2.51 16.67 -12.64
C ILE A 184 1.12 16.19 -12.19
N VAL A 185 0.57 16.79 -11.13
CA VAL A 185 -0.75 16.45 -10.59
C VAL A 185 -1.85 16.75 -11.61
N GLU A 186 -1.83 17.91 -12.26
CA GLU A 186 -2.81 18.31 -13.29
C GLU A 186 -2.79 17.35 -14.49
N ASN A 187 -1.60 17.03 -15.03
CA ASN A 187 -1.46 16.12 -16.16
C ASN A 187 -1.87 14.68 -15.76
N SER A 188 -1.55 14.26 -14.54
CA SER A 188 -1.99 12.98 -14.00
C SER A 188 -3.52 12.92 -13.86
N ASN A 189 -4.13 14.00 -13.37
CA ASN A 189 -5.58 14.09 -13.23
C ASN A 189 -6.30 14.01 -14.58
N ALA A 190 -5.77 14.67 -15.61
CA ALA A 190 -6.31 14.59 -16.96
C ALA A 190 -6.26 13.16 -17.52
N ALA A 191 -5.22 12.40 -17.18
CA ALA A 191 -5.02 11.03 -17.65
C ALA A 191 -5.90 9.99 -16.91
N LEU A 192 -6.42 10.30 -15.71
CA LEU A 192 -7.30 9.41 -14.98
C LEU A 192 -8.55 8.98 -15.77
N SER A 193 -9.04 9.85 -16.66
CA SER A 193 -10.18 9.54 -17.53
C SER A 193 -9.96 8.33 -18.44
N ASN A 194 -8.71 7.89 -18.62
CA ASN A 194 -8.35 6.70 -19.38
C ASN A 194 -8.33 5.41 -18.53
N LEU A 195 -8.52 5.52 -17.22
CA LEU A 195 -8.57 4.41 -16.28
C LEU A 195 -10.03 4.12 -15.87
N PRO A 196 -10.28 2.94 -15.28
CA PRO A 196 -11.58 2.66 -14.68
C PRO A 196 -12.01 3.69 -13.63
N ASN A 197 -13.33 3.85 -13.43
CA ASN A 197 -13.91 4.87 -12.56
C ASN A 197 -13.49 4.76 -11.07
N ASP A 198 -12.93 3.64 -10.66
CA ASP A 198 -12.40 3.40 -9.32
C ASP A 198 -10.97 3.94 -9.11
N ALA A 199 -10.32 4.45 -10.16
CA ALA A 199 -9.02 5.12 -10.04
C ALA A 199 -9.14 6.44 -9.27
N ARG A 200 -8.14 6.73 -8.44
CA ARG A 200 -8.06 7.94 -7.60
C ARG A 200 -6.72 8.64 -7.77
N LEU A 201 -6.72 9.93 -7.48
CA LEU A 201 -5.51 10.76 -7.40
C LEU A 201 -5.44 11.39 -6.02
N GLY A 202 -4.28 11.27 -5.40
CA GLY A 202 -3.92 12.00 -4.20
C GLY A 202 -2.65 12.79 -4.40
N ILE A 203 -2.06 13.22 -3.29
CA ILE A 203 -0.76 13.87 -3.25
C ILE A 203 0.12 13.23 -2.19
N ALA A 204 1.44 13.32 -2.39
CA ALA A 204 2.38 12.82 -1.41
C ALA A 204 3.54 13.83 -1.22
N PRO A 205 3.46 14.75 -0.25
CA PRO A 205 4.66 15.38 0.27
C PRO A 205 5.56 14.27 0.84
N HIS A 206 6.76 14.06 0.24
CA HIS A 206 7.56 12.88 0.53
C HIS A 206 7.78 12.64 2.05
N SER A 207 8.27 13.65 2.73
CA SER A 207 8.58 13.63 4.18
C SER A 207 8.99 15.04 4.61
N LEU A 208 9.14 15.28 5.91
CA LEU A 208 9.73 16.52 6.42
C LEU A 208 11.20 16.69 6.03
N ARG A 209 11.87 15.65 5.57
CA ARG A 209 13.23 15.71 5.01
C ARG A 209 13.25 16.34 3.62
N ALA A 210 12.19 16.20 2.85
CA ALA A 210 12.14 16.57 1.43
C ALA A 210 11.21 17.74 1.11
N CYS A 211 10.37 18.15 2.06
CA CYS A 211 9.45 19.26 1.91
C CYS A 211 9.65 20.26 3.06
N SER A 212 9.72 21.55 2.73
CA SER A 212 9.71 22.61 3.74
C SER A 212 8.30 22.84 4.28
N HIS A 213 8.17 23.62 5.34
CA HIS A 213 6.86 24.02 5.86
C HIS A 213 6.04 24.82 4.83
N SER A 214 6.70 25.73 4.09
CA SER A 214 6.04 26.48 3.01
C SER A 214 5.57 25.55 1.89
N ASP A 215 6.44 24.66 1.40
CA ASP A 215 6.08 23.71 0.34
C ASP A 215 4.87 22.85 0.73
N LEU A 216 4.88 22.36 1.99
CA LEU A 216 3.78 21.56 2.52
C LEU A 216 2.46 22.37 2.52
N ASN A 217 2.49 23.59 3.03
CA ASN A 217 1.31 24.46 3.06
C ASN A 217 0.80 24.78 1.65
N ASP A 218 1.68 25.08 0.71
CA ASP A 218 1.32 25.45 -0.65
C ASP A 218 0.65 24.29 -1.38
N VAL A 219 1.17 23.05 -1.26
CA VAL A 219 0.54 21.89 -1.90
C VAL A 219 -0.76 21.48 -1.21
N LEU A 220 -0.88 21.61 0.11
CA LEU A 220 -2.14 21.35 0.82
C LEU A 220 -3.24 22.32 0.44
N GLN A 221 -2.91 23.61 0.21
CA GLN A 221 -3.86 24.60 -0.26
C GLN A 221 -4.26 24.37 -1.72
N SER A 222 -3.30 23.99 -2.58
CA SER A 222 -3.55 23.70 -4.00
C SER A 222 -4.40 22.45 -4.21
N HIS A 223 -4.31 21.47 -3.31
CA HIS A 223 -4.99 20.16 -3.42
C HIS A 223 -5.90 19.88 -2.21
N PRO A 224 -7.04 20.58 -2.10
CA PRO A 224 -7.93 20.45 -0.94
C PRO A 224 -8.72 19.14 -0.88
N LYS A 225 -8.60 18.26 -1.88
CA LYS A 225 -9.31 16.99 -1.99
C LYS A 225 -8.33 15.83 -2.24
N GLY A 226 -8.84 14.60 -2.07
CA GLY A 226 -8.08 13.37 -2.27
C GLY A 226 -7.18 13.03 -1.08
N PRO A 227 -6.58 11.82 -1.07
CA PRO A 227 -5.74 11.36 0.01
C PRO A 227 -4.36 12.06 0.02
N ILE A 228 -3.75 12.12 1.19
CA ILE A 228 -2.44 12.72 1.42
C ILE A 228 -1.56 11.71 2.14
N HIS A 229 -0.47 11.27 1.50
CA HIS A 229 0.47 10.33 2.09
C HIS A 229 1.81 11.01 2.39
N ILE A 230 2.43 10.65 3.51
CA ILE A 230 3.73 11.19 3.92
C ILE A 230 4.53 10.11 4.66
N HIS A 231 5.82 9.91 4.32
CA HIS A 231 6.73 9.16 5.19
C HIS A 231 7.03 9.99 6.43
N ILE A 232 6.90 9.37 7.60
CA ILE A 232 7.12 10.09 8.84
C ILE A 232 7.62 9.20 9.97
N ALA A 233 8.63 9.69 10.68
CA ALA A 233 9.23 9.01 11.83
C ALA A 233 9.68 7.56 11.53
N GLU A 234 10.13 7.30 10.30
CA GLU A 234 10.60 6.00 9.84
C GLU A 234 11.91 5.60 10.52
N GLN A 235 12.88 6.53 10.54
CA GLN A 235 14.24 6.31 11.00
C GLN A 235 14.57 7.19 12.22
N LEU A 236 15.31 6.66 13.19
CA LEU A 236 15.81 7.44 14.34
C LEU A 236 16.62 8.66 13.92
N GLN A 237 17.34 8.57 12.79
CA GLN A 237 18.08 9.71 12.25
C GLN A 237 17.13 10.85 11.83
N GLU A 238 16.01 10.51 11.16
CA GLU A 238 14.99 11.49 10.82
C GLU A 238 14.43 12.19 12.07
N VAL A 239 14.10 11.38 13.10
CA VAL A 239 13.60 11.95 14.38
C VAL A 239 14.60 12.92 14.97
N SER A 240 15.89 12.56 14.98
CA SER A 240 16.96 13.41 15.49
C SER A 240 17.15 14.68 14.67
N ASP A 241 17.13 14.57 13.34
CA ASP A 241 17.31 15.72 12.43
C ASP A 241 16.17 16.73 12.59
N VAL A 242 14.92 16.25 12.66
CA VAL A 242 13.74 17.09 12.89
C VAL A 242 13.78 17.73 14.27
N GLN A 243 14.14 16.96 15.32
CA GLN A 243 14.27 17.48 16.68
C GLN A 243 15.35 18.58 16.77
N ASN A 244 16.48 18.40 16.09
CA ASN A 244 17.55 19.38 16.08
C ASN A 244 17.20 20.67 15.33
N THR A 245 16.40 20.55 14.25
CA THR A 245 16.05 21.68 13.38
C THR A 245 14.82 22.43 13.88
N TYR A 246 13.78 21.71 14.31
CA TYR A 246 12.48 22.30 14.66
C TYR A 246 12.16 22.25 16.16
N GLY A 247 13.00 21.60 16.98
CA GLY A 247 12.80 21.52 18.44
C GLY A 247 11.72 20.55 18.89
N THR A 248 11.15 19.74 17.99
CA THR A 248 10.10 18.76 18.24
C THR A 248 10.26 17.52 17.36
N THR A 249 9.55 16.43 17.67
CA THR A 249 9.56 15.20 16.88
C THR A 249 8.75 15.35 15.59
N PRO A 250 8.97 14.50 14.56
CA PRO A 250 8.31 14.63 13.26
C PRO A 250 6.78 14.66 13.33
N VAL A 251 6.19 13.76 14.11
CA VAL A 251 4.72 13.64 14.19
C VAL A 251 4.13 14.78 15.01
N ASP A 252 4.74 15.16 16.12
CA ASP A 252 4.33 16.35 16.89
C ASP A 252 4.42 17.62 16.03
N TRP A 253 5.50 17.74 15.22
CA TRP A 253 5.62 18.86 14.30
C TRP A 253 4.47 18.86 13.29
N LEU A 254 4.20 17.74 12.64
CA LEU A 254 3.14 17.64 11.63
C LEU A 254 1.76 17.96 12.21
N LEU A 255 1.42 17.38 13.36
CA LEU A 255 0.13 17.60 14.03
C LEU A 255 -0.09 19.06 14.47
N ASN A 256 0.99 19.80 14.74
CA ASN A 256 0.91 21.20 15.15
C ASN A 256 0.94 22.19 13.97
N ASN A 257 1.37 21.76 12.78
CA ASN A 257 1.57 22.64 11.63
C ASN A 257 0.70 22.31 10.42
N ALA A 258 -0.07 21.21 10.46
CA ALA A 258 -1.01 20.82 9.41
C ALA A 258 -2.34 20.35 10.00
N ASP A 259 -3.43 20.49 9.25
CA ASP A 259 -4.73 19.91 9.60
C ASP A 259 -4.73 18.40 9.26
N VAL A 260 -4.12 17.61 10.14
CA VAL A 260 -4.05 16.16 9.98
C VAL A 260 -5.40 15.55 10.34
N ASN A 261 -6.04 14.90 9.37
CA ASN A 261 -7.39 14.36 9.45
C ASN A 261 -7.51 13.04 8.68
N SER A 262 -8.73 12.57 8.41
CA SER A 262 -9.01 11.28 7.73
C SER A 262 -8.48 11.16 6.28
N ARG A 263 -8.03 12.25 5.66
CA ARG A 263 -7.38 12.22 4.35
C ARG A 263 -5.91 11.76 4.42
N TRP A 264 -5.31 11.80 5.61
CA TRP A 264 -3.89 11.52 5.76
C TRP A 264 -3.59 10.05 5.99
N CYS A 265 -2.49 9.61 5.37
CA CYS A 265 -1.84 8.34 5.66
C CYS A 265 -0.39 8.62 6.09
N LEU A 266 -0.09 8.26 7.33
CA LEU A 266 1.22 8.42 7.96
C LEU A 266 2.00 7.13 7.73
N ILE A 267 2.90 7.13 6.74
CA ILE A 267 3.64 5.94 6.35
C ILE A 267 4.74 5.65 7.36
N HIS A 268 4.84 4.38 7.75
CA HIS A 268 5.66 3.80 8.82
C HIS A 268 5.22 4.24 10.22
N ALA A 269 5.34 5.54 10.54
CA ALA A 269 5.05 6.06 11.89
C ALA A 269 5.71 5.20 13.00
N THR A 270 6.93 4.72 12.74
CA THR A 270 7.61 3.68 13.54
C THR A 270 8.02 4.21 14.91
N HIS A 271 8.63 5.40 14.93
CA HIS A 271 9.22 5.97 16.14
C HIS A 271 8.33 7.05 16.75
N LEU A 272 7.21 6.63 17.33
CA LEU A 272 6.26 7.50 18.03
C LEU A 272 6.38 7.38 19.55
N SER A 273 6.31 8.50 20.26
CA SER A 273 5.98 8.51 21.68
C SER A 273 4.52 8.05 21.90
N LEU A 274 4.17 7.70 23.12
CA LEU A 274 2.79 7.34 23.48
C LEU A 274 1.79 8.48 23.22
N ASN A 275 2.23 9.72 23.41
CA ASN A 275 1.41 10.91 23.15
C ASN A 275 1.16 11.06 21.64
N GLU A 276 2.19 10.96 20.82
CA GLU A 276 2.07 11.00 19.35
C GLU A 276 1.22 9.84 18.82
N THR A 277 1.40 8.63 19.35
CA THR A 277 0.57 7.46 19.02
C THR A 277 -0.91 7.75 19.26
N THR A 278 -1.23 8.30 20.44
CA THR A 278 -2.60 8.63 20.80
C THR A 278 -3.16 9.80 19.99
N ALA A 279 -2.36 10.82 19.73
CA ALA A 279 -2.77 12.01 18.97
C ALA A 279 -3.01 11.65 17.49
N SER A 280 -2.11 10.87 16.89
CA SER A 280 -2.28 10.36 15.51
C SER A 280 -3.54 9.52 15.37
N ALA A 281 -3.79 8.59 16.30
CA ALA A 281 -5.03 7.80 16.29
C ALA A 281 -6.28 8.68 16.35
N LYS A 282 -6.27 9.74 17.17
CA LYS A 282 -7.41 10.67 17.35
C LYS A 282 -7.59 11.64 16.19
N SER A 283 -6.58 11.91 15.39
CA SER A 283 -6.70 12.79 14.21
C SER A 283 -7.59 12.19 13.12
N GLY A 284 -7.79 10.87 13.14
CA GLY A 284 -8.47 10.12 12.10
C GLY A 284 -7.57 9.72 10.92
N ALA A 285 -6.29 10.09 10.94
CA ALA A 285 -5.31 9.64 9.96
C ALA A 285 -5.09 8.13 10.06
N VAL A 286 -4.75 7.52 8.93
CA VAL A 286 -4.39 6.09 8.86
C VAL A 286 -2.89 5.93 9.13
N ALA A 287 -2.52 4.98 9.97
CA ALA A 287 -1.13 4.50 10.03
C ALA A 287 -0.89 3.53 8.86
N GLY A 288 0.00 3.92 7.96
CA GLY A 288 0.38 3.11 6.79
C GLY A 288 1.60 2.27 7.11
N LEU A 289 1.39 1.02 7.51
CA LEU A 289 2.44 0.14 7.99
C LEU A 289 3.00 -0.72 6.86
N CYS A 290 4.32 -0.94 6.86
CA CYS A 290 5.01 -1.74 5.86
C CYS A 290 5.89 -2.80 6.54
N PRO A 291 5.29 -3.75 7.29
CA PRO A 291 5.98 -4.63 8.21
C PRO A 291 7.13 -5.44 7.61
N ILE A 292 6.99 -5.92 6.38
CA ILE A 292 8.06 -6.66 5.68
C ILE A 292 9.24 -5.73 5.39
N THR A 293 9.00 -4.54 4.84
CA THR A 293 10.06 -3.56 4.55
C THR A 293 10.70 -3.03 5.83
N GLU A 294 9.91 -2.70 6.85
CA GLU A 294 10.39 -2.24 8.15
C GLU A 294 11.29 -3.29 8.83
N ALA A 295 10.94 -4.58 8.69
CA ALA A 295 11.78 -5.68 9.15
C ALA A 295 13.04 -5.86 8.30
N ASN A 296 12.94 -5.74 6.97
CA ASN A 296 14.06 -5.88 6.03
C ASN A 296 15.10 -4.76 6.21
N LEU A 297 14.66 -3.52 6.42
CA LEU A 297 15.53 -2.36 6.63
C LEU A 297 15.98 -2.20 8.08
N GLY A 298 15.32 -2.89 9.02
CA GLY A 298 15.64 -2.82 10.44
C GLY A 298 15.20 -1.48 11.07
N ASP A 299 14.07 -0.94 10.64
CA ASP A 299 13.56 0.38 11.04
C ASP A 299 13.13 0.39 12.51
N GLY A 300 12.39 -0.63 12.92
CA GLY A 300 11.86 -0.74 14.27
C GLY A 300 10.48 -1.37 14.32
N VAL A 301 9.76 -1.15 15.42
CA VAL A 301 8.43 -1.73 15.64
C VAL A 301 7.46 -0.62 15.98
N PHE A 302 6.43 -0.46 15.16
CA PHE A 302 5.33 0.47 15.39
C PHE A 302 4.60 0.16 16.72
N ASN A 303 4.04 1.18 17.37
CA ASN A 303 3.32 1.00 18.65
C ASN A 303 1.85 0.59 18.43
N GLY A 304 1.65 -0.60 17.85
CA GLY A 304 0.35 -1.12 17.42
C GLY A 304 -0.70 -1.27 18.53
N PRO A 305 -0.39 -1.92 19.65
CA PRO A 305 -1.38 -2.13 20.72
C PRO A 305 -1.95 -0.82 21.29
N ASP A 306 -1.10 0.18 21.54
CA ASP A 306 -1.58 1.47 22.06
C ASP A 306 -2.32 2.28 21.01
N PHE A 307 -1.93 2.15 19.73
CA PHE A 307 -2.67 2.75 18.63
C PHE A 307 -4.09 2.19 18.49
N LEU A 308 -4.24 0.87 18.60
CA LEU A 308 -5.55 0.20 18.63
C LEU A 308 -6.40 0.59 19.84
N LYS A 309 -5.80 0.69 21.04
CA LYS A 309 -6.50 1.18 22.25
C LYS A 309 -7.05 2.58 22.07
N ALA A 310 -6.36 3.43 21.29
CA ALA A 310 -6.81 4.77 20.95
C ALA A 310 -7.81 4.80 19.78
N ASN A 311 -8.28 3.64 19.28
CA ASN A 311 -9.14 3.45 18.12
C ASN A 311 -8.53 3.98 16.81
N GLY A 312 -7.20 3.91 16.67
CA GLY A 312 -6.50 4.28 15.46
C GLY A 312 -6.80 3.31 14.31
N LEU A 313 -6.84 3.85 13.09
CA LEU A 313 -7.00 3.09 11.86
C LEU A 313 -5.64 2.85 11.22
N PHE A 314 -5.38 1.61 10.81
CA PHE A 314 -4.15 1.24 10.11
C PHE A 314 -4.46 0.44 8.86
N GLY A 315 -3.52 0.43 7.94
CA GLY A 315 -3.50 -0.46 6.80
C GLY A 315 -2.08 -0.95 6.53
N VAL A 316 -1.91 -1.85 5.56
CA VAL A 316 -0.60 -2.40 5.22
C VAL A 316 -0.24 -2.11 3.77
N GLY A 317 1.05 -1.95 3.51
CA GLY A 317 1.63 -1.76 2.20
C GLY A 317 2.94 -2.54 2.04
N SER A 318 3.32 -2.86 0.79
CA SER A 318 4.54 -3.62 0.49
C SER A 318 5.77 -2.75 0.28
N ASP A 319 5.60 -1.44 0.21
CA ASP A 319 6.62 -0.39 0.15
C ASP A 319 7.75 -0.68 -0.85
N SER A 320 8.89 -1.22 -0.41
CA SER A 320 10.02 -1.58 -1.26
C SER A 320 9.76 -2.77 -2.19
N ASN A 321 8.65 -3.48 -2.00
CA ASN A 321 8.28 -4.67 -2.76
C ASN A 321 9.36 -5.78 -2.78
N VAL A 322 10.20 -5.82 -1.76
CA VAL A 322 11.21 -6.88 -1.60
C VAL A 322 10.55 -8.25 -1.53
N ASN A 323 9.43 -8.35 -0.84
CA ASN A 323 8.50 -9.47 -0.88
C ASN A 323 7.06 -8.92 -0.87
N ILE A 324 6.20 -9.43 -1.74
CA ILE A 324 4.80 -9.02 -1.83
C ILE A 324 3.94 -10.17 -1.32
N SER A 325 3.46 -10.04 -0.08
CA SER A 325 2.67 -11.07 0.58
C SER A 325 1.73 -10.43 1.60
N LEU A 326 0.43 -10.54 1.36
CA LEU A 326 -0.60 -10.03 2.27
C LEU A 326 -0.54 -10.72 3.63
N THR A 327 -0.44 -12.06 3.63
CA THR A 327 -0.44 -12.83 4.88
C THR A 327 0.81 -12.59 5.68
N GLU A 328 1.96 -12.35 5.03
CA GLU A 328 3.22 -12.07 5.72
C GLU A 328 3.29 -10.64 6.26
N GLU A 329 2.74 -9.64 5.57
CA GLU A 329 2.60 -8.29 6.14
C GLU A 329 1.84 -8.33 7.46
N LEU A 330 0.67 -8.95 7.47
CA LEU A 330 -0.17 -9.05 8.67
C LEU A 330 0.49 -9.89 9.77
N ARG A 331 1.14 -10.99 9.40
CA ARG A 331 1.86 -11.88 10.33
C ARG A 331 3.05 -11.16 10.96
N THR A 332 3.84 -10.46 10.15
CA THR A 332 5.02 -9.72 10.62
C THR A 332 4.60 -8.57 11.51
N LEU A 333 3.51 -7.87 11.20
CA LEU A 333 2.94 -6.84 12.08
C LEU A 333 2.68 -7.39 13.49
N GLU A 334 1.97 -8.50 13.59
CA GLU A 334 1.67 -9.09 14.91
C GLU A 334 2.91 -9.69 15.56
N TYR A 335 3.77 -10.40 14.82
CA TYR A 335 4.95 -11.06 15.39
C TYR A 335 6.00 -10.07 15.89
N SER A 336 6.18 -8.93 15.25
CA SER A 336 7.05 -7.87 15.75
C SER A 336 6.59 -7.35 17.12
N GLN A 337 5.28 -7.18 17.31
CA GLN A 337 4.71 -6.78 18.59
C GLN A 337 4.92 -7.86 19.65
N ARG A 338 4.63 -9.15 19.31
CA ARG A 338 4.84 -10.28 20.24
C ARG A 338 6.28 -10.36 20.75
N LEU A 339 7.25 -10.19 19.84
CA LEU A 339 8.67 -10.24 20.18
C LEU A 339 9.10 -9.06 21.06
N ARG A 340 8.58 -7.85 20.79
CA ARG A 340 8.86 -6.66 21.58
C ARG A 340 8.27 -6.79 22.99
N ASP A 341 7.00 -7.23 23.09
CA ASP A 341 6.23 -7.18 24.33
C ASP A 341 6.32 -8.50 25.12
N MET A 342 6.91 -9.57 24.54
CA MET A 342 7.00 -10.92 25.12
C MET A 342 5.61 -11.48 25.51
N GLU A 343 4.60 -11.15 24.70
CA GLU A 343 3.21 -11.54 24.88
C GLU A 343 2.64 -12.12 23.58
N ARG A 344 1.51 -12.81 23.62
CA ARG A 344 0.82 -13.35 22.43
C ARG A 344 -0.49 -12.61 22.20
N ASN A 345 -0.88 -12.52 20.90
CA ASN A 345 -2.16 -11.95 20.48
C ASN A 345 -2.33 -10.50 20.97
N VAL A 346 -1.36 -9.65 20.66
CA VAL A 346 -1.28 -8.27 21.16
C VAL A 346 -1.99 -7.25 20.29
N MET A 347 -2.09 -7.50 18.97
CA MET A 347 -2.83 -6.65 18.03
C MET A 347 -4.34 -6.97 18.05
N VAL A 348 -4.92 -6.93 19.23
CA VAL A 348 -6.37 -7.09 19.46
C VAL A 348 -6.82 -6.18 20.60
N ASN A 349 -7.97 -5.54 20.43
CA ASN A 349 -8.52 -4.66 21.47
C ASN A 349 -9.51 -5.46 22.33
N GLY A 350 -9.10 -5.83 23.52
CA GLY A 350 -9.90 -6.67 24.44
C GLY A 350 -9.78 -8.17 24.14
N SER A 351 -10.89 -8.86 23.92
CA SER A 351 -10.95 -10.31 23.62
C SER A 351 -11.45 -10.52 22.18
N GLY A 352 -10.85 -11.46 21.47
CA GLY A 352 -11.29 -11.80 20.11
C GLY A 352 -10.20 -12.49 19.29
N SER A 353 -10.47 -12.67 18.00
CA SER A 353 -9.50 -13.17 17.03
C SER A 353 -8.50 -12.06 16.66
N THR A 354 -7.22 -12.36 16.79
CA THR A 354 -6.14 -11.45 16.34
C THR A 354 -6.12 -11.33 14.82
N GLY A 355 -6.26 -12.48 14.12
CA GLY A 355 -6.29 -12.51 12.65
C GLY A 355 -7.47 -11.71 12.07
N GLU A 356 -8.66 -11.83 12.67
CA GLU A 356 -9.82 -11.03 12.26
C GLU A 356 -9.59 -9.53 12.51
N THR A 357 -9.07 -9.17 13.68
CA THR A 357 -8.79 -7.76 14.02
C THR A 357 -7.80 -7.13 13.04
N ILE A 358 -6.69 -7.80 12.74
CA ILE A 358 -5.66 -7.21 11.86
C ILE A 358 -6.06 -7.26 10.39
N TYR A 359 -6.74 -8.32 9.93
CA TYR A 359 -7.20 -8.42 8.54
C TYR A 359 -8.25 -7.35 8.23
N LEU A 360 -9.31 -7.27 9.03
CA LEU A 360 -10.40 -6.31 8.82
C LEU A 360 -9.96 -4.87 9.12
N GLY A 361 -9.08 -4.68 10.11
CA GLY A 361 -8.45 -3.40 10.38
C GLY A 361 -7.67 -2.89 9.18
N ALA A 362 -6.83 -3.74 8.60
CA ALA A 362 -6.04 -3.41 7.41
C ALA A 362 -6.93 -3.18 6.17
N ALA A 363 -8.00 -3.97 5.98
CA ALA A 363 -8.96 -3.76 4.90
C ALA A 363 -9.63 -2.39 4.99
N LYS A 364 -10.12 -2.04 6.18
CA LYS A 364 -10.79 -0.75 6.43
C LYS A 364 -9.83 0.44 6.31
N GLY A 365 -8.66 0.35 6.95
CA GLY A 365 -7.69 1.44 6.92
C GLY A 365 -7.08 1.64 5.54
N GLY A 366 -6.76 0.55 4.83
CA GLY A 366 -6.28 0.62 3.45
C GLY A 366 -7.29 1.27 2.49
N ALA A 367 -8.57 0.96 2.63
CA ALA A 367 -9.63 1.59 1.84
C ALA A 367 -9.71 3.10 2.11
N GLN A 368 -9.68 3.54 3.39
CA GLN A 368 -9.68 4.97 3.73
C GLN A 368 -8.42 5.67 3.20
N ALA A 369 -7.23 5.08 3.39
CA ALA A 369 -5.98 5.67 2.94
C ALA A 369 -5.95 5.93 1.43
N LEU A 370 -6.66 5.10 0.64
CA LEU A 370 -6.71 5.21 -0.81
C LEU A 370 -7.96 5.95 -1.34
N ASP A 371 -8.79 6.50 -0.46
CA ASP A 371 -10.06 7.16 -0.82
C ASP A 371 -10.98 6.23 -1.65
N ARG A 372 -11.05 4.95 -1.25
CA ARG A 372 -11.86 3.92 -1.92
C ARG A 372 -13.07 3.54 -1.09
N ASN A 373 -14.22 3.46 -1.72
CA ASN A 373 -15.44 2.94 -1.09
C ASN A 373 -15.41 1.40 -1.05
N SER A 374 -14.43 0.83 -0.34
CA SER A 374 -14.18 -0.62 -0.23
C SER A 374 -13.78 -1.03 1.19
N GLY A 375 -13.09 -2.17 1.36
CA GLY A 375 -12.61 -2.65 2.66
C GLY A 375 -13.63 -3.48 3.44
N ARG A 376 -14.84 -3.68 2.91
CA ARG A 376 -15.85 -4.64 3.40
C ARG A 376 -16.78 -5.05 2.26
N ILE A 377 -17.42 -6.19 2.38
CA ILE A 377 -18.44 -6.64 1.42
C ILE A 377 -19.81 -6.15 1.90
N ALA A 378 -20.32 -5.09 1.26
CA ALA A 378 -21.65 -4.53 1.54
C ALA A 378 -22.23 -3.91 0.27
N GLN A 379 -23.56 -3.81 0.20
CA GLN A 379 -24.27 -3.21 -0.92
C GLN A 379 -23.84 -1.74 -1.14
N GLY A 380 -23.62 -1.36 -2.39
CA GLY A 380 -23.16 -0.03 -2.80
C GLY A 380 -21.67 0.24 -2.57
N MET A 381 -20.90 -0.76 -2.15
CA MET A 381 -19.43 -0.67 -2.07
C MET A 381 -18.77 -1.28 -3.31
N LEU A 382 -17.58 -0.80 -3.65
CA LEU A 382 -16.78 -1.40 -4.71
C LEU A 382 -16.61 -2.89 -4.48
N ALA A 383 -16.75 -3.67 -5.54
CA ALA A 383 -16.55 -5.11 -5.51
C ALA A 383 -15.06 -5.46 -5.53
N ASP A 384 -14.33 -4.99 -4.51
CA ASP A 384 -12.96 -5.38 -4.19
C ASP A 384 -13.04 -6.66 -3.34
N LEU A 385 -12.88 -7.81 -3.99
CA LEU A 385 -13.16 -9.13 -3.40
C LEU A 385 -11.97 -10.07 -3.59
N VAL A 386 -11.77 -10.96 -2.62
CA VAL A 386 -10.79 -12.06 -2.70
C VAL A 386 -11.44 -13.37 -2.28
N ALA A 387 -11.24 -14.41 -3.08
CA ALA A 387 -11.64 -15.75 -2.72
C ALA A 387 -10.42 -16.58 -2.31
N ILE A 388 -10.57 -17.41 -1.28
CA ILE A 388 -9.55 -18.32 -0.79
C ILE A 388 -10.09 -19.74 -0.72
N ASP A 389 -9.19 -20.72 -0.85
CA ASP A 389 -9.49 -22.14 -0.63
C ASP A 389 -9.38 -22.48 0.86
N SER A 390 -10.51 -22.53 1.58
CA SER A 390 -10.54 -22.93 2.99
C SER A 390 -10.60 -24.45 3.17
N THR A 391 -10.56 -25.23 2.09
CA THR A 391 -10.45 -26.71 2.14
C THR A 391 -9.00 -27.17 2.27
N ASP A 392 -8.04 -26.26 2.09
CA ASP A 392 -6.61 -26.54 2.30
C ASP A 392 -6.33 -27.09 3.71
N PRO A 393 -5.39 -28.03 3.86
CA PRO A 393 -5.06 -28.62 5.16
C PRO A 393 -4.74 -27.60 6.27
N SER A 394 -4.28 -26.41 5.96
CA SER A 394 -4.00 -25.35 6.94
C SER A 394 -5.27 -24.70 7.51
N LEU A 395 -6.41 -24.81 6.83
CA LEU A 395 -7.66 -24.13 7.21
C LEU A 395 -8.84 -25.08 7.43
N CYS A 396 -8.86 -26.27 6.81
CA CYS A 396 -10.05 -27.13 6.69
C CYS A 396 -10.67 -27.59 8.02
N ALA A 397 -9.91 -27.58 9.11
CA ALA A 397 -10.39 -27.95 10.44
C ALA A 397 -10.82 -26.76 11.31
N LEU A 398 -10.68 -25.52 10.80
CA LEU A 398 -10.95 -24.30 11.54
C LEU A 398 -12.45 -23.93 11.48
N ARG A 399 -12.97 -23.42 12.59
CA ARG A 399 -14.29 -22.80 12.62
C ARG A 399 -14.25 -21.42 11.95
N GLU A 400 -15.41 -20.89 11.59
CA GLU A 400 -15.53 -19.57 10.96
C GLU A 400 -14.80 -18.46 11.75
N ASP A 401 -14.93 -18.46 13.07
CA ASP A 401 -14.28 -17.50 13.98
C ASP A 401 -12.75 -17.66 14.07
N GLN A 402 -12.19 -18.68 13.45
CA GLN A 402 -10.75 -18.98 13.41
C GLN A 402 -10.16 -18.89 12.00
N LEU A 403 -10.98 -18.72 10.97
CA LEU A 403 -10.50 -18.76 9.57
C LEU A 403 -9.50 -17.66 9.28
N LEU A 404 -9.73 -16.44 9.77
CA LEU A 404 -8.79 -15.32 9.55
C LEU A 404 -7.53 -15.48 10.42
N ASP A 405 -7.59 -16.11 11.60
CA ASP A 405 -6.39 -16.52 12.33
C ASP A 405 -5.58 -17.54 11.53
N GLY A 406 -6.24 -18.55 10.96
CA GLY A 406 -5.60 -19.55 10.12
C GLY A 406 -4.96 -18.94 8.88
N LEU A 407 -5.68 -18.07 8.18
CA LEU A 407 -5.19 -17.38 6.99
C LEU A 407 -3.91 -16.59 7.30
N VAL A 408 -3.93 -15.80 8.37
CA VAL A 408 -2.79 -14.93 8.73
C VAL A 408 -1.63 -15.74 9.29
N PHE A 409 -1.88 -16.69 10.22
CA PHE A 409 -0.81 -17.31 11.01
C PHE A 409 -0.37 -18.70 10.55
N ALA A 410 -1.18 -19.40 9.76
CA ALA A 410 -0.90 -20.78 9.36
C ALA A 410 -0.82 -20.97 7.83
N ALA A 411 -1.46 -20.10 7.05
CA ALA A 411 -1.55 -20.23 5.60
C ALA A 411 -0.51 -19.37 4.85
N LYS A 412 -0.60 -19.39 3.53
CA LYS A 412 0.19 -18.61 2.57
C LYS A 412 -0.76 -17.98 1.55
N ASP A 413 -0.30 -16.95 0.83
CA ASP A 413 -1.07 -16.28 -0.23
C ASP A 413 -1.43 -17.23 -1.40
N SER A 414 -0.76 -18.38 -1.52
CA SER A 414 -1.11 -19.41 -2.51
C SER A 414 -2.53 -19.99 -2.33
N LEU A 415 -3.22 -19.70 -1.23
CA LEU A 415 -4.62 -20.03 -1.03
C LEU A 415 -5.58 -19.06 -1.73
N VAL A 416 -5.09 -17.94 -2.25
CA VAL A 416 -5.89 -17.01 -3.05
C VAL A 416 -6.22 -17.66 -4.38
N THR A 417 -7.50 -17.90 -4.61
CA THR A 417 -8.00 -18.49 -5.85
C THR A 417 -8.46 -17.45 -6.85
N ASP A 418 -9.16 -16.42 -6.39
CA ASP A 418 -9.75 -15.41 -7.26
C ASP A 418 -9.68 -14.02 -6.63
N VAL A 419 -9.48 -12.99 -7.46
CA VAL A 419 -9.46 -11.59 -7.03
C VAL A 419 -10.24 -10.72 -8.01
N TRP A 420 -11.10 -9.90 -7.46
CA TRP A 420 -11.84 -8.87 -8.19
C TRP A 420 -11.42 -7.48 -7.72
N CYS A 421 -11.06 -6.63 -8.68
CA CYS A 421 -10.72 -5.24 -8.46
C CYS A 421 -11.88 -4.38 -8.97
N ALA A 422 -12.70 -3.84 -8.10
CA ALA A 422 -13.94 -3.15 -8.47
C ALA A 422 -14.73 -3.96 -9.54
N GLY A 423 -15.03 -5.21 -9.23
CA GLY A 423 -15.77 -6.12 -10.10
C GLY A 423 -14.99 -6.74 -11.27
N ARG A 424 -13.80 -6.25 -11.60
CA ARG A 424 -12.94 -6.85 -12.66
C ARG A 424 -12.26 -8.10 -12.13
N HIS A 425 -12.57 -9.27 -12.70
CA HIS A 425 -12.05 -10.58 -12.27
C HIS A 425 -10.63 -10.78 -12.82
N GLN A 426 -9.62 -10.35 -12.10
CA GLN A 426 -8.22 -10.30 -12.56
C GLN A 426 -7.41 -11.55 -12.23
N VAL A 427 -7.65 -12.19 -11.08
CA VAL A 427 -7.05 -13.48 -10.74
C VAL A 427 -8.13 -14.54 -10.81
N GLN A 428 -7.86 -15.62 -11.53
CA GLN A 428 -8.80 -16.74 -11.77
C GLN A 428 -8.06 -18.05 -11.52
N SER A 429 -8.54 -18.84 -10.57
CA SER A 429 -7.90 -20.09 -10.16
C SER A 429 -6.38 -19.92 -9.88
N GLY A 430 -6.03 -18.86 -9.15
CA GLY A 430 -4.65 -18.55 -8.75
C GLY A 430 -3.75 -17.95 -9.84
N ARG A 431 -4.27 -17.67 -11.03
CA ARG A 431 -3.52 -17.10 -12.16
C ARG A 431 -4.09 -15.75 -12.57
N HIS A 432 -3.21 -14.79 -12.77
CA HIS A 432 -3.60 -13.48 -13.30
C HIS A 432 -3.89 -13.58 -14.81
N VAL A 433 -4.94 -12.91 -15.28
CA VAL A 433 -5.40 -12.99 -16.69
C VAL A 433 -4.35 -12.53 -17.71
N ALA A 434 -3.42 -11.66 -17.33
CA ALA A 434 -2.33 -11.17 -18.19
C ALA A 434 -0.93 -11.66 -17.75
N GLU A 435 -0.84 -12.72 -16.94
CA GLU A 435 0.39 -13.17 -16.27
C GLU A 435 1.56 -13.40 -17.23
N GLU A 436 1.35 -14.12 -18.32
CA GLU A 436 2.43 -14.46 -19.24
C GLU A 436 3.02 -13.24 -19.95
N THR A 437 2.15 -12.35 -20.43
CA THR A 437 2.54 -11.12 -21.13
C THR A 437 3.33 -10.19 -20.21
N ILE A 438 2.81 -9.93 -19.01
CA ILE A 438 3.43 -9.01 -18.04
C ILE A 438 4.76 -9.57 -17.55
N SER A 439 4.81 -10.85 -17.14
CA SER A 439 6.03 -11.44 -16.62
C SER A 439 7.11 -11.60 -17.70
N THR A 440 6.74 -11.74 -18.98
CA THR A 440 7.70 -11.74 -20.08
C THR A 440 8.30 -10.35 -20.29
N ALA A 441 7.47 -9.29 -20.30
CA ALA A 441 7.93 -7.92 -20.38
C ALA A 441 8.86 -7.54 -19.21
N TYR A 442 8.50 -7.92 -17.98
CA TYR A 442 9.32 -7.72 -16.80
C TYR A 442 10.70 -8.36 -16.93
N ARG A 443 10.78 -9.66 -17.31
CA ARG A 443 12.07 -10.36 -17.48
C ARG A 443 12.93 -9.72 -18.56
N SER A 444 12.34 -9.26 -19.66
CA SER A 444 13.06 -8.56 -20.73
C SER A 444 13.63 -7.23 -20.24
N ALA A 445 12.79 -6.41 -19.58
CA ALA A 445 13.19 -5.12 -19.03
C ALA A 445 14.29 -5.27 -17.95
N LEU A 446 14.18 -6.26 -17.08
CA LEU A 446 15.18 -6.53 -16.06
C LEU A 446 16.51 -6.99 -16.66
N SER A 447 16.48 -7.85 -17.69
CA SER A 447 17.69 -8.28 -18.39
C SER A 447 18.38 -7.12 -19.10
N GLU A 448 17.62 -6.21 -19.71
CA GLU A 448 18.15 -4.99 -20.34
C GLU A 448 18.80 -4.07 -19.29
N LEU A 449 18.13 -3.86 -18.17
CA LEU A 449 18.62 -2.98 -17.11
C LEU A 449 19.93 -3.48 -16.48
N LEU A 450 20.11 -4.81 -16.38
CA LEU A 450 21.28 -5.44 -15.74
C LEU A 450 22.45 -5.70 -16.71
N ALA A 451 22.23 -5.56 -18.01
CA ALA A 451 23.29 -5.67 -19.02
C ALA A 451 24.20 -4.44 -19.03
#